data_465441268d696d8cb3cf6d0c6b6c5d42
#
_entry.id   465441268d696d8cb3cf6d0c6b6c5d42
#
_cell.length_a   1.000
_cell.length_b   1.000
_cell.length_c   1.000
_cell.angle_alpha   90.00
_cell.angle_beta   90.00
_cell.angle_gamma   90.00
#
_symmetry.space_group_name_H-M   'P 1'
#
loop_
_entity.id
_entity.type
_entity.pdbx_description
1 polymer ?
#
loop_
_entity_poly.entity_id
_entity_poly.type
_entity_poly.pdbx_seq_one_letter_code
_entity_poly.pdbx_strand_id
1 'polypeptide(L)'
;MNKKKILVIGAGLMGITSAYELMLRGYEVTLIDELDSPASSASYANAGMLTPSMPEPWNGPGVYKNLIKSLFNADASMRLRWHAIPGLIDWGIKFLKYSSKSHFEKACRDNFYLTSFSLKKTQETAERLNLEYCRGKLGTLSIFRQAEDFLVKQSLYQSLNEMGMNCDVLETEEI
;
A
#
# COMPACT_ATOMS: atom_id res chain seq x y z
N MET A 1 14.25 19.25 31.58
CA MET A 1 12.84 19.04 31.17
C MET A 1 12.57 17.55 31.14
N ASN A 2 11.52 17.08 31.85
CA ASN A 2 11.13 15.66 31.79
C ASN A 2 10.65 15.33 30.38
N LYS A 3 11.33 14.39 29.70
CA LYS A 3 10.88 13.90 28.40
C LYS A 3 9.57 13.14 28.59
N LYS A 4 8.61 13.36 27.70
CA LYS A 4 7.39 12.54 27.69
C LYS A 4 7.74 11.09 27.34
N LYS A 5 7.22 10.15 28.12
CA LYS A 5 7.42 8.71 27.89
C LYS A 5 6.32 8.14 27.01
N ILE A 6 6.68 7.34 26.04
CA ILE A 6 5.76 6.71 25.09
C ILE A 6 6.06 5.22 25.05
N LEU A 7 5.02 4.40 25.15
CA LEU A 7 5.08 2.97 24.93
C LEU A 7 4.51 2.66 23.55
N VAL A 8 5.30 1.97 22.73
CA VAL A 8 4.86 1.42 21.44
C VAL A 8 4.75 -0.09 21.57
N ILE A 9 3.59 -0.64 21.23
CA ILE A 9 3.30 -2.08 21.30
C ILE A 9 3.30 -2.64 19.88
N GLY A 10 4.16 -3.64 19.64
CA GLY A 10 4.40 -4.27 18.36
C GLY A 10 5.64 -3.72 17.66
N ALA A 11 6.67 -4.56 17.51
CA ALA A 11 7.93 -4.23 16.83
C ALA A 11 7.97 -4.71 15.36
N GLY A 12 6.84 -4.73 14.68
CA GLY A 12 6.77 -4.84 13.22
C GLY A 12 7.21 -3.52 12.55
N LEU A 13 7.16 -3.47 11.22
CA LEU A 13 7.57 -2.30 10.43
C LEU A 13 6.94 -0.99 10.94
N MET A 14 5.63 -0.99 11.18
CA MET A 14 4.91 0.20 11.64
C MET A 14 5.34 0.64 13.05
N GLY A 15 5.55 -0.31 13.96
CA GLY A 15 5.98 0.01 15.34
C GLY A 15 7.39 0.55 15.37
N ILE A 16 8.32 -0.09 14.67
CA ILE A 16 9.73 0.34 14.59
C ILE A 16 9.84 1.76 14.01
N THR A 17 9.20 2.01 12.87
CA THR A 17 9.26 3.32 12.21
C THR A 17 8.60 4.41 13.05
N SER A 18 7.47 4.11 13.70
CA SER A 18 6.81 5.04 14.63
C SER A 18 7.67 5.35 15.85
N ALA A 19 8.25 4.32 16.47
CA ALA A 19 9.16 4.49 17.62
C ALA A 19 10.37 5.34 17.24
N TYR A 20 10.97 5.07 16.09
CA TYR A 20 12.10 5.82 15.57
C TYR A 20 11.78 7.31 15.34
N GLU A 21 10.67 7.62 14.68
CA GLU A 21 10.23 9.00 14.46
C GLU A 21 9.90 9.75 15.78
N LEU A 22 9.32 9.05 16.75
CA LEU A 22 9.06 9.62 18.07
C LEU A 22 10.37 9.91 18.83
N MET A 23 11.34 9.00 18.77
CA MET A 23 12.67 9.19 19.36
C MET A 23 13.37 10.41 18.74
N LEU A 24 13.31 10.59 17.42
CA LEU A 24 13.87 11.77 16.74
C LEU A 24 13.23 13.08 17.18
N ARG A 25 11.97 13.04 17.60
CA ARG A 25 11.24 14.20 18.15
C ARG A 25 11.52 14.43 19.63
N GLY A 26 12.44 13.68 20.22
CA GLY A 26 12.90 13.86 21.60
C GLY A 26 12.08 13.17 22.66
N TYR A 27 11.15 12.27 22.30
CA TYR A 27 10.43 11.43 23.26
C TYR A 27 11.32 10.33 23.82
N GLU A 28 11.04 9.89 25.04
CA GLU A 28 11.59 8.65 25.61
C GLU A 28 10.68 7.50 25.20
N VAL A 29 11.16 6.62 24.32
CA VAL A 29 10.32 5.58 23.70
C VAL A 29 10.73 4.22 24.18
N THR A 30 9.75 3.45 24.67
CA THR A 30 9.87 2.01 24.94
C THR A 30 9.09 1.25 23.87
N LEU A 31 9.75 0.34 23.16
CA LEU A 31 9.14 -0.55 22.15
C LEU A 31 9.10 -1.96 22.75
N ILE A 32 7.92 -2.59 22.72
CA ILE A 32 7.74 -3.98 23.17
C ILE A 32 7.05 -4.80 22.08
N ASP A 33 7.38 -6.10 22.05
CA ASP A 33 6.75 -7.08 21.14
C ASP A 33 6.57 -8.40 21.88
N GLU A 34 5.69 -9.26 21.39
CA GLU A 34 5.50 -10.62 21.91
C GLU A 34 6.58 -11.59 21.42
N LEU A 35 7.30 -11.24 20.33
CA LEU A 35 8.37 -12.04 19.75
C LEU A 35 9.74 -11.55 20.22
N ASP A 36 10.69 -12.46 20.27
CA ASP A 36 12.06 -12.20 20.77
C ASP A 36 12.88 -11.27 19.88
N SER A 37 12.46 -11.08 18.61
CA SER A 37 13.16 -10.23 17.65
C SER A 37 12.21 -9.32 16.90
N PRO A 38 12.60 -8.07 16.62
CA PRO A 38 11.78 -7.16 15.83
C PRO A 38 11.57 -7.66 14.40
N ALA A 39 10.45 -7.30 13.81
CA ALA A 39 10.04 -7.65 12.45
C ALA A 39 9.97 -9.17 12.14
N SER A 40 9.90 -10.04 13.13
CA SER A 40 9.97 -11.50 12.96
C SER A 40 8.68 -12.16 12.45
N SER A 41 7.60 -11.41 12.25
CA SER A 41 6.32 -11.89 11.74
C SER A 41 6.09 -11.42 10.29
N ALA A 42 4.94 -10.87 9.97
CA ALA A 42 4.55 -10.41 8.63
C ALA A 42 5.52 -9.40 7.99
N SER A 43 6.29 -8.67 8.79
CA SER A 43 7.28 -7.71 8.31
C SER A 43 8.61 -8.34 7.86
N TYR A 44 8.88 -9.59 8.25
CA TYR A 44 10.12 -10.28 7.92
C TYR A 44 10.26 -10.59 6.43
N ALA A 45 9.17 -11.06 5.82
CA ALA A 45 9.14 -11.45 4.41
C ALA A 45 7.87 -10.92 3.76
N ASN A 46 7.89 -9.68 3.32
CA ASN A 46 6.86 -9.08 2.48
C ASN A 46 7.39 -8.93 1.03
N ALA A 47 6.58 -8.37 0.14
CA ALA A 47 6.98 -8.18 -1.25
C ALA A 47 8.15 -7.20 -1.44
N GLY A 48 8.49 -6.39 -0.42
CA GLY A 48 9.56 -5.40 -0.47
C GLY A 48 9.37 -4.30 -1.51
N MET A 49 8.16 -4.16 -2.04
CA MET A 49 7.85 -3.21 -3.11
C MET A 49 7.41 -1.87 -2.55
N LEU A 50 8.08 -0.81 -2.97
CA LEU A 50 7.69 0.58 -2.69
C LEU A 50 7.23 1.21 -4.01
N THR A 51 5.95 1.06 -4.32
CA THR A 51 5.37 1.37 -5.64
C THR A 51 4.27 2.42 -5.59
N PRO A 52 4.59 3.73 -5.59
CA PRO A 52 3.60 4.79 -5.73
C PRO A 52 2.75 4.69 -7.00
N SER A 53 3.22 3.95 -8.00
CA SER A 53 2.52 3.67 -9.26
C SER A 53 1.30 2.75 -9.13
N MET A 54 1.09 2.14 -7.97
CA MET A 54 -0.06 1.28 -7.67
C MET A 54 -0.94 1.87 -6.55
N PRO A 55 -1.54 3.05 -6.75
CA PRO A 55 -2.27 3.75 -5.69
C PRO A 55 -3.71 3.29 -5.55
N GLU A 56 -4.17 2.37 -6.39
CA GLU A 56 -5.58 1.98 -6.48
C GLU A 56 -6.05 1.28 -5.21
N PRO A 57 -7.15 1.74 -4.61
CA PRO A 57 -7.78 1.03 -3.51
C PRO A 57 -8.51 -0.22 -4.03
N TRP A 58 -8.73 -1.19 -3.15
CA TRP A 58 -9.45 -2.43 -3.50
C TRP A 58 -10.90 -2.19 -3.90
N ASN A 59 -11.51 -1.12 -3.40
CA ASN A 59 -12.88 -0.74 -3.66
C ASN A 59 -12.93 0.24 -4.86
N GLY A 60 -13.01 -0.30 -6.04
CA GLY A 60 -13.18 0.47 -7.28
C GLY A 60 -14.58 0.35 -7.89
N PRO A 61 -14.86 1.15 -8.93
CA PRO A 61 -16.09 1.05 -9.69
C PRO A 61 -16.30 -0.37 -10.21
N GLY A 62 -17.50 -0.92 -10.02
CA GLY A 62 -17.83 -2.28 -10.46
C GLY A 62 -17.39 -3.41 -9.54
N VAL A 63 -16.76 -3.13 -8.40
CA VAL A 63 -16.32 -4.15 -7.43
C VAL A 63 -17.45 -5.08 -6.96
N TYR A 64 -18.71 -4.61 -6.96
CA TYR A 64 -19.87 -5.43 -6.61
C TYR A 64 -20.02 -6.67 -7.52
N LYS A 65 -19.63 -6.59 -8.80
CA LYS A 65 -19.61 -7.73 -9.72
C LYS A 65 -18.61 -8.81 -9.25
N ASN A 66 -17.45 -8.38 -8.78
CA ASN A 66 -16.43 -9.27 -8.25
C ASN A 66 -16.86 -9.90 -6.91
N LEU A 67 -17.54 -9.12 -6.05
CA LEU A 67 -18.11 -9.64 -4.80
C LEU A 67 -19.15 -10.73 -5.06
N ILE A 68 -20.05 -10.51 -6.03
CA ILE A 68 -21.05 -11.52 -6.41
C ILE A 68 -20.34 -12.77 -6.98
N LYS A 69 -19.39 -12.61 -7.88
CA LYS A 69 -18.62 -13.73 -8.42
C LYS A 69 -17.88 -14.50 -7.30
N SER A 70 -17.36 -13.82 -6.29
CA SER A 70 -16.64 -14.44 -5.18
C SER A 70 -17.50 -15.33 -4.28
N LEU A 71 -18.82 -15.17 -4.31
CA LEU A 71 -19.76 -16.02 -3.58
C LEU A 71 -19.98 -17.39 -4.27
N PHE A 72 -19.82 -17.44 -5.59
CA PHE A 72 -20.16 -18.60 -6.40
C PHE A 72 -18.92 -19.26 -7.07
N ASN A 73 -17.78 -18.60 -7.08
CA ASN A 73 -16.57 -19.12 -7.72
C ASN A 73 -15.50 -19.43 -6.67
N ALA A 74 -15.09 -20.69 -6.58
CA ALA A 74 -14.05 -21.15 -5.65
C ALA A 74 -12.66 -20.61 -6.00
N ASP A 75 -12.42 -20.28 -7.29
CA ASP A 75 -11.13 -19.80 -7.80
C ASP A 75 -11.06 -18.26 -7.83
N ALA A 76 -12.05 -17.57 -7.25
CA ALA A 76 -12.01 -16.12 -7.16
C ALA A 76 -10.85 -15.64 -6.27
N SER A 77 -10.16 -14.59 -6.70
CA SER A 77 -9.04 -13.97 -5.95
C SER A 77 -9.43 -13.47 -4.56
N MET A 78 -10.72 -13.22 -4.32
CA MET A 78 -11.30 -12.90 -3.03
C MET A 78 -12.43 -13.89 -2.74
N ARG A 79 -12.43 -14.53 -1.58
CA ARG A 79 -13.45 -15.48 -1.17
C ARG A 79 -14.22 -14.96 0.03
N LEU A 80 -15.52 -14.68 -0.17
CA LEU A 80 -16.43 -14.31 0.90
C LEU A 80 -17.11 -15.55 1.49
N ARG A 81 -16.92 -15.81 2.79
CA ARG A 81 -17.55 -16.95 3.48
C ARG A 81 -18.95 -16.57 3.96
N TRP A 82 -19.95 -17.39 3.69
CA TRP A 82 -21.35 -17.13 4.02
C TRP A 82 -21.58 -16.82 5.50
N HIS A 83 -20.93 -17.54 6.41
CA HIS A 83 -21.06 -17.32 7.85
C HIS A 83 -20.45 -16.00 8.34
N ALA A 84 -19.56 -15.36 7.57
CA ALA A 84 -18.99 -14.07 7.91
C ALA A 84 -19.86 -12.88 7.48
N ILE A 85 -20.83 -13.09 6.57
CA ILE A 85 -21.65 -12.02 5.99
C ILE A 85 -22.38 -11.20 7.07
N PRO A 86 -23.06 -11.78 8.08
CA PRO A 86 -23.77 -10.97 9.09
C PRO A 86 -22.85 -9.98 9.81
N GLY A 87 -21.62 -10.38 10.13
CA GLY A 87 -20.64 -9.51 10.78
C GLY A 87 -20.01 -8.46 9.86
N LEU A 88 -20.16 -8.60 8.54
CA LEU A 88 -19.58 -7.71 7.54
C LEU A 88 -20.59 -6.74 6.92
N ILE A 89 -21.86 -6.75 7.31
CA ILE A 89 -22.91 -5.95 6.65
C ILE A 89 -22.58 -4.44 6.71
N ASP A 90 -22.28 -3.89 7.88
CA ASP A 90 -21.98 -2.46 8.05
C ASP A 90 -20.73 -2.06 7.26
N TRP A 91 -19.69 -2.88 7.35
CA TRP A 91 -18.48 -2.68 6.57
C TRP A 91 -18.75 -2.77 5.07
N GLY A 92 -19.53 -3.76 4.63
CA GLY A 92 -19.88 -3.97 3.22
C GLY A 92 -20.67 -2.81 2.62
N ILE A 93 -21.63 -2.24 3.37
CA ILE A 93 -22.35 -1.04 2.94
C ILE A 93 -21.41 0.14 2.76
N LYS A 94 -20.51 0.39 3.71
CA LYS A 94 -19.51 1.44 3.61
C LYS A 94 -18.55 1.18 2.44
N PHE A 95 -18.07 -0.05 2.28
CA PHE A 95 -17.21 -0.47 1.19
C PHE A 95 -17.82 -0.17 -0.18
N LEU A 96 -19.10 -0.55 -0.40
CA LEU A 96 -19.82 -0.26 -1.64
C LEU A 96 -20.08 1.23 -1.83
N LYS A 97 -20.43 1.96 -0.78
CA LYS A 97 -20.62 3.42 -0.82
C LYS A 97 -19.36 4.13 -1.31
N TYR A 98 -18.19 3.72 -0.80
CA TYR A 98 -16.90 4.30 -1.17
C TYR A 98 -16.30 3.73 -2.46
N SER A 99 -17.01 2.83 -3.16
CA SER A 99 -16.61 2.27 -4.45
C SER A 99 -17.09 3.10 -5.65
N SER A 100 -17.66 4.28 -5.45
CA SER A 100 -18.05 5.17 -6.53
C SER A 100 -16.82 5.76 -7.23
N LYS A 101 -16.96 6.15 -8.50
CA LYS A 101 -15.87 6.70 -9.31
C LYS A 101 -15.15 7.87 -8.62
N SER A 102 -15.90 8.82 -8.08
CA SER A 102 -15.33 10.01 -7.42
C SER A 102 -14.53 9.68 -6.17
N HIS A 103 -15.00 8.73 -5.35
CA HIS A 103 -14.26 8.26 -4.18
C HIS A 103 -13.00 7.49 -4.59
N PHE A 104 -13.09 6.68 -5.62
CA PHE A 104 -11.96 5.93 -6.15
C PHE A 104 -10.85 6.86 -6.65
N GLU A 105 -11.18 7.84 -7.50
CA GLU A 105 -10.22 8.81 -8.03
C GLU A 105 -9.57 9.63 -6.90
N LYS A 106 -10.38 10.05 -5.91
CA LYS A 106 -9.84 10.72 -4.72
C LYS A 106 -8.89 9.83 -3.95
N ALA A 107 -9.27 8.57 -3.70
CA ALA A 107 -8.43 7.62 -2.96
C ALA A 107 -7.13 7.30 -3.72
N CYS A 108 -7.15 7.14 -5.03
CA CYS A 108 -5.95 6.98 -5.85
C CYS A 108 -5.00 8.16 -5.67
N ARG A 109 -5.51 9.38 -5.71
CA ARG A 109 -4.71 10.60 -5.50
C ARG A 109 -4.11 10.67 -4.10
N ASP A 110 -4.94 10.47 -3.08
CA ASP A 110 -4.50 10.52 -1.68
C ASP A 110 -3.45 9.43 -1.40
N ASN A 111 -3.66 8.22 -1.92
CA ASN A 111 -2.71 7.11 -1.83
C ASN A 111 -1.39 7.41 -2.55
N PHE A 112 -1.46 7.99 -3.75
CA PHE A 112 -0.26 8.36 -4.50
C PHE A 112 0.62 9.35 -3.70
N TYR A 113 0.03 10.40 -3.16
CA TYR A 113 0.80 11.35 -2.35
C TYR A 113 1.35 10.73 -1.07
N LEU A 114 0.56 9.90 -0.39
CA LEU A 114 1.01 9.21 0.83
C LEU A 114 2.16 8.24 0.53
N THR A 115 2.04 7.44 -0.52
CA THR A 115 3.07 6.45 -0.89
C THR A 115 4.33 7.11 -1.44
N SER A 116 4.21 8.20 -2.19
CA SER A 116 5.34 9.00 -2.66
C SER A 116 6.08 9.64 -1.49
N PHE A 117 5.36 10.21 -0.52
CA PHE A 117 5.96 10.70 0.71
C PHE A 117 6.66 9.60 1.50
N SER A 118 6.02 8.44 1.63
CA SER A 118 6.57 7.27 2.33
C SER A 118 7.84 6.76 1.67
N LEU A 119 7.85 6.66 0.33
CA LEU A 119 9.04 6.28 -0.45
C LEU A 119 10.20 7.23 -0.18
N LYS A 120 9.97 8.55 -0.28
CA LYS A 120 10.97 9.57 0.00
C LYS A 120 11.51 9.44 1.43
N LYS A 121 10.63 9.28 2.43
CA LYS A 121 11.03 9.12 3.83
C LYS A 121 11.83 7.85 4.08
N THR A 122 11.47 6.76 3.42
CA THR A 122 12.24 5.50 3.50
C THR A 122 13.64 5.69 2.93
N GLN A 123 13.77 6.37 1.78
CA GLN A 123 15.06 6.66 1.16
C GLN A 123 15.93 7.56 2.05
N GLU A 124 15.39 8.68 2.52
CA GLU A 124 16.08 9.60 3.44
C GLU A 124 16.55 8.89 4.71
N THR A 125 15.73 8.00 5.26
CA THR A 125 16.07 7.26 6.47
C THR A 125 17.16 6.22 6.22
N ALA A 126 17.08 5.51 5.11
CA ALA A 126 18.09 4.53 4.71
C ALA A 126 19.47 5.20 4.48
N GLU A 127 19.49 6.36 3.84
CA GLU A 127 20.71 7.13 3.61
C GLU A 127 21.28 7.67 4.93
N ARG A 128 20.45 8.26 5.78
CA ARG A 128 20.87 8.82 7.08
C ARG A 128 21.47 7.77 8.00
N LEU A 129 20.93 6.53 7.96
CA LEU A 129 21.38 5.42 8.80
C LEU A 129 22.42 4.54 8.12
N ASN A 130 22.79 4.85 6.88
CA ASN A 130 23.70 4.05 6.05
C ASN A 130 23.30 2.56 6.04
N LEU A 131 21.98 2.30 5.77
CA LEU A 131 21.46 0.93 5.78
C LEU A 131 21.91 0.19 4.52
N GLU A 132 22.53 -0.97 4.73
CA GLU A 132 22.91 -1.90 3.66
C GLU A 132 21.81 -2.96 3.49
N TYR A 133 21.17 -2.99 2.33
CA TYR A 133 20.14 -3.97 1.96
C TYR A 133 20.03 -4.09 0.43
N CYS A 134 19.40 -5.17 -0.03
CA CYS A 134 19.18 -5.42 -1.47
C CYS A 134 18.21 -4.38 -2.06
N ARG A 135 18.70 -3.20 -2.40
CA ARG A 135 17.92 -2.08 -2.92
C ARG A 135 17.92 -2.06 -4.43
N GLY A 136 16.81 -2.42 -5.05
CA GLY A 136 16.56 -2.17 -6.47
C GLY A 136 16.11 -0.72 -6.70
N LYS A 137 16.65 -0.06 -7.74
CA LYS A 137 16.29 1.32 -8.13
C LYS A 137 15.78 1.41 -9.58
N LEU A 138 15.51 0.28 -10.21
CA LEU A 138 15.17 0.20 -11.64
C LEU A 138 13.71 0.57 -11.96
N GLY A 139 12.90 0.83 -10.92
CA GLY A 139 11.48 1.11 -11.11
C GLY A 139 10.64 -0.16 -11.20
N THR A 140 9.44 -0.03 -11.75
CA THR A 140 8.46 -1.11 -11.90
C THR A 140 8.01 -1.17 -13.35
N LEU A 141 8.14 -2.34 -13.99
CA LEU A 141 7.61 -2.60 -15.33
C LEU A 141 6.26 -3.29 -15.20
N SER A 142 5.22 -2.72 -15.82
CA SER A 142 3.89 -3.31 -15.92
C SER A 142 3.68 -3.89 -17.32
N ILE A 143 3.42 -5.20 -17.38
CA ILE A 143 3.21 -5.92 -18.64
C ILE A 143 1.74 -6.32 -18.73
N PHE A 144 1.11 -6.08 -19.88
CA PHE A 144 -0.28 -6.37 -20.16
C PHE A 144 -0.41 -7.41 -21.26
N ARG A 145 -1.29 -8.40 -21.07
CA ARG A 145 -1.60 -9.42 -22.08
C ARG A 145 -2.75 -9.02 -23.00
N GLN A 146 -3.62 -8.13 -22.52
CA GLN A 146 -4.80 -7.67 -23.24
C GLN A 146 -4.70 -6.15 -23.45
N ALA A 147 -4.98 -5.70 -24.67
CA ALA A 147 -4.94 -4.28 -25.00
C ALA A 147 -5.94 -3.45 -24.16
N GLU A 148 -7.09 -4.04 -23.82
CA GLU A 148 -8.12 -3.38 -23.01
C GLU A 148 -7.63 -3.07 -21.61
N ASP A 149 -6.90 -4.00 -20.97
CA ASP A 149 -6.31 -3.81 -19.64
C ASP A 149 -5.24 -2.70 -19.66
N PHE A 150 -4.45 -2.66 -20.74
CA PHE A 150 -3.47 -1.59 -20.96
C PHE A 150 -4.14 -0.22 -21.07
N LEU A 151 -5.19 -0.08 -21.89
CA LEU A 151 -5.90 1.19 -22.07
C LEU A 151 -6.52 1.72 -20.78
N VAL A 152 -7.07 0.83 -19.93
CA VAL A 152 -7.58 1.19 -18.60
C VAL A 152 -6.47 1.74 -17.73
N LYS A 153 -5.32 1.09 -17.71
CA LYS A 153 -4.15 1.51 -16.92
C LYS A 153 -3.48 2.77 -17.46
N GLN A 154 -3.45 2.94 -18.78
CA GLN A 154 -2.89 4.12 -19.42
C GLN A 154 -3.53 5.42 -18.91
N SER A 155 -4.86 5.45 -18.78
CA SER A 155 -5.56 6.62 -18.22
C SER A 155 -5.19 6.92 -16.79
N LEU A 156 -4.96 5.91 -15.98
CA LEU A 156 -4.45 6.06 -14.61
C LEU A 156 -3.04 6.65 -14.61
N TYR A 157 -2.13 6.08 -15.40
CA TYR A 157 -0.75 6.54 -15.48
C TYR A 157 -0.63 7.98 -16.01
N GLN A 158 -1.49 8.39 -16.95
CA GLN A 158 -1.57 9.79 -17.36
C GLN A 158 -1.92 10.71 -16.19
N SER A 159 -2.93 10.34 -15.40
CA SER A 159 -3.29 11.10 -14.19
C SER A 159 -2.17 11.14 -13.14
N LEU A 160 -1.41 10.06 -13.00
CA LEU A 160 -0.26 10.00 -12.09
C LEU A 160 0.90 10.88 -12.58
N ASN A 161 1.13 10.93 -13.90
CA ASN A 161 2.14 11.81 -14.50
C ASN A 161 1.79 13.29 -14.27
N GLU A 162 0.51 13.66 -14.38
CA GLU A 162 0.03 15.01 -14.04
C GLU A 162 0.28 15.37 -12.57
N MET A 163 0.33 14.38 -11.68
CA MET A 163 0.65 14.53 -10.26
C MET A 163 2.15 14.47 -9.94
N GLY A 164 3.01 14.37 -10.97
CA GLY A 164 4.47 14.39 -10.83
C GLY A 164 5.14 13.03 -10.75
N MET A 165 4.44 11.94 -11.11
CA MET A 165 5.07 10.65 -11.35
C MET A 165 5.75 10.64 -12.72
N ASN A 166 6.80 9.84 -12.87
CA ASN A 166 7.44 9.62 -14.18
C ASN A 166 7.12 8.19 -14.64
N CYS A 167 6.11 8.08 -15.50
CA CYS A 167 5.70 6.82 -16.14
C CYS A 167 5.82 6.97 -17.64
N ASP A 168 6.59 6.08 -18.26
CA ASP A 168 6.74 6.00 -19.69
C ASP A 168 5.97 4.78 -20.24
N VAL A 169 5.42 4.93 -21.43
CA VAL A 169 4.90 3.81 -22.21
C VAL A 169 6.03 3.33 -23.10
N LEU A 170 6.37 2.06 -22.98
CA LEU A 170 7.40 1.43 -23.80
C LEU A 170 6.74 0.55 -24.87
N GLU A 171 7.29 0.59 -26.06
CA GLU A 171 6.95 -0.36 -27.11
C GLU A 171 7.68 -1.69 -26.88
N THR A 172 7.19 -2.76 -27.48
CA THR A 172 7.75 -4.12 -27.27
C THR A 172 9.24 -4.20 -27.65
N GLU A 173 9.68 -3.35 -28.55
CA GLU A 173 11.06 -3.29 -29.04
C GLU A 173 12.01 -2.54 -28.09
N GLU A 174 11.47 -1.84 -27.09
CA GLU A 174 12.21 -1.05 -26.09
C GLU A 174 12.41 -1.81 -24.76
N ILE A 175 11.83 -3.01 -24.63
CA ILE A 175 11.89 -3.88 -23.45
C ILE A 175 12.94 -4.99 -23.68
#